data_200baf525e370347f8311c04e17d64fc
#
_entry.id   200baf525e370347f8311c04e17d64fc
#
_cell.length_a   1.000
_cell.length_b   1.000
_cell.length_c   1.000
_cell.angle_alpha   90.00
_cell.angle_beta   90.00
_cell.angle_gamma   90.00
#
_symmetry.space_group_name_H-M   'P 1'
#
loop_
_entity.id
_entity.type
_entity.pdbx_description
1 polymer ?
#
loop_
_entity_poly.entity_id
_entity_poly.type
_entity_poly.pdbx_seq_one_letter_code
_entity_poly.pdbx_strand_id
1 'polypeptide(L)'
;VGLDTLQQVAKHLHKAVVDDEQRDAFEVPSLLSKLVEAGALGAKTKHGFYKKESGEILSVNPETLAYESAKPIQLEGVEAIAHQPKLAKRLNSLYESPGKAGDLFREMTWATLSYSACRIPEIADSPVEIDQSMRWGFGWQMGPFEIWDVLGVQRVLDDLLVRQYSVPDWVKEVTEDGNSFYQGGPRDHLLTEKAANGETESQNIPSSEEEISVAELKTIPNRTLWQNPEYAVLDMGEGVALFEFRSKGNTLSNAVIRGLEHVLDELETGDFRGLVIGNDSDHFCGGANLVEMGQMAQTADWDAIAHLITHFQSLLQRIHHYHKPIVAAVRGRSLGGGCELVMACPQVVAAAESYIGLVELGVGLIPGAGGIMRMVERAADRAASNAPSHIQPFITRAFQTIALGKVSSSAEQAQQFGYLLPTARIIMNSDRRLQVAKEEVLRLSNQGYHPLPERHDIWVLGQPGRAVLDHMAYVLEQGGFASEYDRYLANKLAYVMTGGELSAPARVSADYLLRLERENFVPLLQSEKTQARMAHLLRYKKPLRN
;
A
#
# COMPACT_ATOMS: atom_id res chain seq x y z
N VAL A 1 -13.17 -7.30 16.37
CA VAL A 1 -13.66 -8.40 17.20
C VAL A 1 -14.07 -7.83 18.54
N GLY A 2 -15.22 -8.27 19.08
CA GLY A 2 -15.67 -7.82 20.39
C GLY A 2 -15.00 -8.60 21.53
N LEU A 3 -14.89 -7.99 22.71
CA LEU A 3 -14.30 -8.64 23.89
C LEU A 3 -15.09 -9.87 24.33
N ASP A 4 -16.39 -9.87 24.13
CA ASP A 4 -17.26 -11.05 24.35
C ASP A 4 -16.89 -12.21 23.41
N THR A 5 -16.63 -11.93 22.13
CA THR A 5 -16.18 -12.95 21.17
C THR A 5 -14.81 -13.50 21.57
N LEU A 6 -13.86 -12.62 21.93
CA LEU A 6 -12.54 -13.03 22.43
C LEU A 6 -12.66 -13.94 23.65
N GLN A 7 -13.51 -13.57 24.63
CA GLN A 7 -13.76 -14.38 25.81
C GLN A 7 -14.34 -15.77 25.47
N GLN A 8 -15.31 -15.81 24.53
CA GLN A 8 -15.92 -17.09 24.12
C GLN A 8 -14.92 -18.00 23.41
N VAL A 9 -14.08 -17.42 22.51
CA VAL A 9 -13.03 -18.20 21.82
C VAL A 9 -12.04 -18.76 22.82
N ALA A 10 -11.53 -17.93 23.75
CA ALA A 10 -10.59 -18.40 24.78
C ALA A 10 -11.19 -19.52 25.65
N LYS A 11 -12.44 -19.35 26.15
CA LYS A 11 -13.14 -20.40 26.90
C LYS A 11 -13.31 -21.67 26.11
N HIS A 12 -13.63 -21.56 24.81
CA HIS A 12 -13.82 -22.74 23.95
C HIS A 12 -12.49 -23.47 23.74
N LEU A 13 -11.42 -22.76 23.43
CA LEU A 13 -10.08 -23.34 23.25
C LEU A 13 -9.63 -24.02 24.55
N HIS A 14 -9.67 -23.32 25.68
CA HIS A 14 -9.30 -23.91 26.99
C HIS A 14 -10.05 -25.22 27.30
N LYS A 15 -11.29 -25.33 26.82
CA LYS A 15 -12.09 -26.57 27.01
C LYS A 15 -11.76 -27.63 25.94
N ALA A 16 -11.49 -27.24 24.71
CA ALA A 16 -11.35 -28.17 23.59
C ALA A 16 -9.94 -28.77 23.49
N VAL A 17 -8.90 -28.01 23.82
CA VAL A 17 -7.51 -28.45 23.68
C VAL A 17 -6.96 -28.96 25.02
N VAL A 18 -7.43 -30.14 25.44
CA VAL A 18 -7.14 -30.69 26.79
C VAL A 18 -5.66 -31.05 26.94
N ASP A 19 -5.04 -31.52 25.86
CA ASP A 19 -3.66 -32.04 25.85
C ASP A 19 -2.64 -31.00 25.36
N ASP A 20 -3.06 -29.73 25.16
CA ASP A 20 -2.18 -28.67 24.69
C ASP A 20 -1.23 -28.23 25.83
N GLU A 21 0.06 -28.15 25.54
CA GLU A 21 1.10 -27.80 26.50
C GLU A 21 1.02 -26.34 26.99
N GLN A 22 0.32 -25.46 26.28
CA GLN A 22 0.07 -24.07 26.67
C GLN A 22 -1.43 -23.79 26.93
N ARG A 23 -2.18 -24.83 27.28
CA ARG A 23 -3.63 -24.71 27.53
C ARG A 23 -3.99 -23.57 28.49
N ASP A 24 -3.15 -23.35 29.52
CA ASP A 24 -3.39 -22.31 30.53
C ASP A 24 -3.32 -20.88 29.93
N ALA A 25 -2.66 -20.69 28.78
CA ALA A 25 -2.66 -19.43 28.06
C ALA A 25 -4.07 -19.02 27.55
N PHE A 26 -4.98 -19.98 27.42
CA PHE A 26 -6.38 -19.74 27.05
C PHE A 26 -7.30 -19.45 28.24
N GLU A 27 -6.80 -19.41 29.47
CA GLU A 27 -7.58 -18.96 30.60
C GLU A 27 -7.99 -17.49 30.42
N VAL A 28 -9.27 -17.23 30.68
CA VAL A 28 -9.80 -15.87 30.50
C VAL A 28 -9.37 -14.98 31.66
N PRO A 29 -8.58 -13.91 31.41
CA PRO A 29 -8.20 -12.97 32.46
C PRO A 29 -9.42 -12.36 33.16
N SER A 30 -9.34 -12.19 34.47
CA SER A 30 -10.44 -11.62 35.27
C SER A 30 -10.88 -10.23 34.79
N LEU A 31 -9.95 -9.41 34.33
CA LEU A 31 -10.25 -8.09 33.75
C LEU A 31 -11.16 -8.22 32.51
N LEU A 32 -10.86 -9.17 31.61
CA LEU A 32 -11.67 -9.38 30.41
C LEU A 32 -13.10 -9.79 30.80
N SER A 33 -13.25 -10.69 31.76
CA SER A 33 -14.56 -11.12 32.26
C SER A 33 -15.36 -9.95 32.85
N LYS A 34 -14.73 -9.13 33.69
CA LYS A 34 -15.36 -7.94 34.28
C LYS A 34 -15.81 -6.91 33.23
N LEU A 35 -15.00 -6.70 32.17
CA LEU A 35 -15.36 -5.77 31.09
C LEU A 35 -16.56 -6.31 30.29
N VAL A 36 -16.59 -7.60 29.99
CA VAL A 36 -17.72 -8.22 29.28
C VAL A 36 -19.00 -8.14 30.14
N GLU A 37 -18.94 -8.43 31.42
CA GLU A 37 -20.05 -8.30 32.38
C GLU A 37 -20.57 -6.86 32.49
N ALA A 38 -19.67 -5.87 32.44
CA ALA A 38 -20.01 -4.45 32.42
C ALA A 38 -20.54 -3.94 31.06
N GLY A 39 -20.65 -4.81 30.05
CA GLY A 39 -21.08 -4.42 28.70
C GLY A 39 -20.05 -3.61 27.90
N ALA A 40 -18.80 -3.55 28.35
CA ALA A 40 -17.71 -2.86 27.69
C ALA A 40 -17.08 -3.77 26.62
N LEU A 41 -17.77 -3.92 25.46
CA LEU A 41 -17.45 -4.95 24.46
C LEU A 41 -16.56 -4.45 23.30
N GLY A 42 -16.11 -3.22 23.35
CA GLY A 42 -15.29 -2.60 22.30
C GLY A 42 -16.09 -1.68 21.39
N ALA A 43 -15.74 -1.60 20.09
CA ALA A 43 -16.32 -0.64 19.15
C ALA A 43 -17.86 -0.71 19.05
N LYS A 44 -18.46 -1.87 19.17
CA LYS A 44 -19.92 -2.07 19.08
C LYS A 44 -20.69 -1.42 20.24
N THR A 45 -20.05 -1.25 21.40
CA THR A 45 -20.61 -0.56 22.58
C THR A 45 -19.92 0.79 22.81
N LYS A 46 -19.04 1.22 21.91
CA LYS A 46 -18.24 2.45 21.98
C LYS A 46 -17.23 2.52 23.13
N HIS A 47 -17.07 1.47 23.90
CA HIS A 47 -16.08 1.34 24.97
C HIS A 47 -15.69 -0.13 25.18
N GLY A 48 -14.46 -0.35 25.64
CA GLY A 48 -13.85 -1.67 25.91
C GLY A 48 -12.62 -1.44 26.79
N PHE A 49 -11.41 -1.88 26.38
CA PHE A 49 -10.17 -1.46 27.06
C PHE A 49 -9.95 0.05 26.92
N TYR A 50 -10.47 0.65 25.86
CA TYR A 50 -10.40 2.08 25.57
C TYR A 50 -11.79 2.66 25.34
N LYS A 51 -11.96 3.95 25.68
CA LYS A 51 -13.17 4.74 25.42
C LYS A 51 -12.76 6.07 24.79
N LYS A 52 -13.43 6.46 23.70
CA LYS A 52 -13.25 7.80 23.14
C LYS A 52 -14.30 8.73 23.72
N GLU A 53 -13.87 9.80 24.39
CA GLU A 53 -14.74 10.81 24.99
C GLU A 53 -14.17 12.19 24.72
N SER A 54 -14.99 13.11 24.25
CA SER A 54 -14.60 14.51 23.95
C SER A 54 -13.35 14.68 23.09
N GLY A 55 -13.08 13.71 22.17
CA GLY A 55 -11.90 13.73 21.31
C GLY A 55 -10.65 13.06 21.90
N GLU A 56 -10.65 12.73 23.17
CA GLU A 56 -9.59 12.02 23.88
C GLU A 56 -9.85 10.52 23.94
N ILE A 57 -8.77 9.72 23.92
CA ILE A 57 -8.84 8.26 24.10
C ILE A 57 -8.43 7.96 25.55
N LEU A 58 -9.42 7.53 26.34
CA LEU A 58 -9.24 7.09 27.71
C LEU A 58 -8.93 5.60 27.76
N SER A 59 -8.13 5.15 28.73
CA SER A 59 -7.86 3.75 29.03
C SER A 59 -8.60 3.30 30.30
N VAL A 60 -9.03 2.05 30.34
CA VAL A 60 -9.65 1.49 31.55
C VAL A 60 -8.57 1.26 32.62
N ASN A 61 -8.86 1.68 33.86
CA ASN A 61 -8.08 1.30 35.01
C ASN A 61 -8.43 -0.16 35.38
N PRO A 62 -7.46 -1.10 35.41
CA PRO A 62 -7.75 -2.52 35.61
C PRO A 62 -8.31 -2.87 37.00
N GLU A 63 -8.09 -2.03 38.00
CA GLU A 63 -8.54 -2.23 39.37
C GLU A 63 -9.95 -1.68 39.60
N THR A 64 -10.19 -0.46 39.13
CA THR A 64 -11.43 0.30 39.40
C THR A 64 -12.46 0.20 38.28
N LEU A 65 -12.06 -0.22 37.08
CA LEU A 65 -12.83 -0.19 35.83
C LEU A 65 -13.24 1.22 35.37
N ALA A 66 -12.72 2.26 36.01
CA ALA A 66 -12.93 3.65 35.59
C ALA A 66 -12.10 3.97 34.34
N TYR A 67 -12.61 4.86 33.48
CA TYR A 67 -11.85 5.36 32.33
C TYR A 67 -11.08 6.60 32.71
N GLU A 68 -9.78 6.57 32.50
CA GLU A 68 -8.83 7.63 32.85
C GLU A 68 -8.01 8.02 31.63
N SER A 69 -7.51 9.27 31.60
CA SER A 69 -6.55 9.69 30.57
C SER A 69 -5.31 8.80 30.61
N ALA A 70 -4.85 8.37 29.43
CA ALA A 70 -3.68 7.51 29.32
C ALA A 70 -2.46 8.20 29.93
N LYS A 71 -1.83 7.58 30.90
CA LYS A 71 -0.57 8.06 31.47
C LYS A 71 0.54 7.81 30.45
N PRO A 72 1.31 8.83 30.03
CA PRO A 72 2.42 8.61 29.11
C PRO A 72 3.45 7.69 29.78
N ILE A 73 3.65 6.51 29.19
CA ILE A 73 4.71 5.59 29.61
C ILE A 73 5.94 5.96 28.79
N GLN A 74 6.95 6.50 29.40
CA GLN A 74 8.26 6.68 28.78
C GLN A 74 9.02 5.36 28.94
N LEU A 75 9.19 4.63 27.85
CA LEU A 75 10.05 3.45 27.78
C LEU A 75 11.35 3.88 27.13
N GLU A 76 12.43 3.89 27.92
CA GLU A 76 13.74 4.35 27.47
C GLU A 76 14.20 3.56 26.23
N GLY A 77 14.64 4.25 25.17
CA GLY A 77 15.14 3.67 23.94
C GLY A 77 14.09 3.16 22.95
N VAL A 78 12.83 2.93 23.35
CA VAL A 78 11.81 2.34 22.48
C VAL A 78 11.45 3.24 21.30
N GLU A 79 11.39 4.56 21.50
CA GLU A 79 11.12 5.51 20.41
C GLU A 79 12.21 5.44 19.32
N ALA A 80 13.49 5.33 19.71
CA ALA A 80 14.60 5.21 18.78
C ALA A 80 14.52 3.89 18.00
N ILE A 81 14.13 2.79 18.66
CA ILE A 81 13.93 1.48 18.03
C ILE A 81 12.78 1.56 17.02
N ALA A 82 11.66 2.18 17.37
CA ALA A 82 10.50 2.31 16.50
C ALA A 82 10.80 3.08 15.19
N HIS A 83 11.76 4.00 15.21
CA HIS A 83 12.18 4.78 14.04
C HIS A 83 13.22 4.06 13.15
N GLN A 84 13.71 2.88 13.52
CA GLN A 84 14.61 2.11 12.67
C GLN A 84 13.89 1.60 11.41
N PRO A 85 14.44 1.80 10.21
CA PRO A 85 13.72 1.53 8.95
C PRO A 85 13.52 0.03 8.66
N LYS A 86 14.45 -0.82 9.13
CA LYS A 86 14.40 -2.27 8.86
C LYS A 86 13.76 -3.02 10.02
N LEU A 87 12.74 -3.84 9.74
CA LEU A 87 12.04 -4.66 10.74
C LEU A 87 13.04 -5.56 11.51
N ALA A 88 13.91 -6.28 10.82
CA ALA A 88 14.92 -7.14 11.42
C ALA A 88 15.79 -6.41 12.47
N LYS A 89 16.18 -5.16 12.18
CA LYS A 89 16.93 -4.35 13.18
C LYS A 89 16.07 -3.99 14.38
N ARG A 90 14.78 -3.62 14.16
CA ARG A 90 13.85 -3.30 15.26
C ARG A 90 13.66 -4.50 16.18
N LEU A 91 13.44 -5.69 15.61
CA LEU A 91 13.26 -6.93 16.37
C LEU A 91 14.48 -7.24 17.22
N ASN A 92 15.68 -7.22 16.64
CA ASN A 92 16.92 -7.45 17.38
C ASN A 92 17.15 -6.40 18.47
N SER A 93 16.99 -5.11 18.15
CA SER A 93 17.17 -4.03 19.13
C SER A 93 16.17 -4.15 20.29
N LEU A 94 14.94 -4.58 20.03
CA LEU A 94 13.92 -4.76 21.05
C LEU A 94 14.20 -6.03 21.89
N TYR A 95 14.67 -7.11 21.27
CA TYR A 95 15.07 -8.33 21.96
C TYR A 95 16.25 -8.09 22.92
N GLU A 96 17.18 -7.22 22.56
CA GLU A 96 18.34 -6.83 23.37
C GLU A 96 18.04 -5.72 24.38
N SER A 97 16.90 -5.05 24.24
CA SER A 97 16.54 -3.91 25.09
C SER A 97 16.35 -4.33 26.54
N PRO A 98 16.97 -3.62 27.50
CA PRO A 98 16.73 -3.87 28.91
C PRO A 98 15.36 -3.32 29.35
N GLY A 99 14.85 -3.84 30.48
CA GLY A 99 13.65 -3.35 31.13
C GLY A 99 12.35 -3.82 30.51
N LYS A 100 11.24 -3.24 30.98
CA LYS A 100 9.88 -3.77 30.75
C LYS A 100 9.51 -4.01 29.29
N ALA A 101 9.95 -3.15 28.37
CA ALA A 101 9.61 -3.31 26.95
C ALA A 101 10.32 -4.52 26.34
N GLY A 102 11.61 -4.68 26.58
CA GLY A 102 12.37 -5.83 26.13
C GLY A 102 11.91 -7.13 26.80
N ASP A 103 11.64 -7.07 28.12
CA ASP A 103 11.12 -8.24 28.86
C ASP A 103 9.80 -8.73 28.27
N LEU A 104 8.83 -7.83 28.09
CA LEU A 104 7.54 -8.15 27.48
C LEU A 104 7.70 -8.72 26.05
N PHE A 105 8.56 -8.09 25.25
CA PHE A 105 8.80 -8.55 23.89
C PHE A 105 9.39 -9.96 23.87
N ARG A 106 10.39 -10.24 24.71
CA ARG A 106 11.01 -11.56 24.83
C ARG A 106 10.01 -12.62 25.27
N GLU A 107 9.25 -12.38 26.36
CA GLU A 107 8.26 -13.32 26.86
C GLU A 107 7.19 -13.67 25.79
N MET A 108 6.65 -12.66 25.10
CA MET A 108 5.70 -12.91 24.01
C MET A 108 6.34 -13.67 22.84
N THR A 109 7.60 -13.34 22.50
CA THR A 109 8.33 -13.98 21.41
C THR A 109 8.63 -15.44 21.76
N TRP A 110 9.20 -15.73 22.92
CA TRP A 110 9.48 -17.10 23.35
C TRP A 110 8.24 -17.99 23.36
N ALA A 111 7.14 -17.50 23.94
CA ALA A 111 5.88 -18.24 23.94
C ALA A 111 5.40 -18.55 22.52
N THR A 112 5.43 -17.55 21.63
CA THR A 112 4.98 -17.71 20.25
C THR A 112 5.87 -18.66 19.46
N LEU A 113 7.20 -18.54 19.56
CA LEU A 113 8.14 -19.36 18.79
C LEU A 113 8.12 -20.82 19.26
N SER A 114 8.15 -21.04 20.58
CA SER A 114 8.02 -22.38 21.17
C SER A 114 6.71 -23.05 20.73
N TYR A 115 5.58 -22.35 20.88
CA TYR A 115 4.27 -22.89 20.50
C TYR A 115 4.18 -23.20 19.00
N SER A 116 4.69 -22.31 18.14
CA SER A 116 4.74 -22.54 16.69
C SER A 116 5.55 -23.78 16.33
N ALA A 117 6.69 -23.99 16.98
CA ALA A 117 7.53 -25.16 16.73
C ALA A 117 6.84 -26.47 17.15
N CYS A 118 6.10 -26.47 18.27
CA CYS A 118 5.33 -27.62 18.74
C CYS A 118 4.15 -27.99 17.84
N ARG A 119 3.72 -27.08 16.96
CA ARG A 119 2.63 -27.36 15.99
C ARG A 119 3.10 -28.13 14.76
N ILE A 120 4.38 -28.39 14.62
CA ILE A 120 4.95 -29.27 13.60
C ILE A 120 5.30 -30.63 14.23
N PRO A 121 4.80 -31.77 13.74
CA PRO A 121 3.94 -31.96 12.54
C PRO A 121 2.43 -31.99 12.81
N GLU A 122 1.93 -31.46 13.92
CA GLU A 122 0.53 -31.62 14.34
C GLU A 122 -0.49 -30.97 13.37
N ILE A 123 -0.21 -29.71 12.94
CA ILE A 123 -1.11 -28.92 12.08
C ILE A 123 -0.44 -28.42 10.80
N ALA A 124 0.87 -28.55 10.69
CA ALA A 124 1.65 -28.15 9.52
C ALA A 124 2.83 -29.12 9.35
N ASP A 125 3.24 -29.34 8.12
CA ASP A 125 4.35 -30.24 7.82
C ASP A 125 5.71 -29.52 7.88
N SER A 126 5.71 -28.18 7.78
CA SER A 126 6.94 -27.38 7.74
C SER A 126 6.79 -25.98 8.36
N PRO A 127 7.90 -25.30 8.73
CA PRO A 127 7.93 -23.88 9.14
C PRO A 127 7.24 -22.94 8.16
N VAL A 128 7.34 -23.20 6.86
CA VAL A 128 6.83 -22.34 5.78
C VAL A 128 5.33 -22.12 5.89
N GLU A 129 4.56 -23.17 6.14
CA GLU A 129 3.11 -23.12 6.21
C GLU A 129 2.63 -22.31 7.40
N ILE A 130 3.32 -22.42 8.53
CA ILE A 130 3.02 -21.62 9.72
C ILE A 130 3.34 -20.14 9.47
N ASP A 131 4.51 -19.84 8.90
CA ASP A 131 4.91 -18.48 8.57
C ASP A 131 3.96 -17.83 7.57
N GLN A 132 3.58 -18.56 6.53
CA GLN A 132 2.59 -18.09 5.54
C GLN A 132 1.22 -17.86 6.18
N SER A 133 0.77 -18.76 7.03
CA SER A 133 -0.52 -18.63 7.73
C SER A 133 -0.56 -17.37 8.59
N MET A 134 0.51 -17.07 9.30
CA MET A 134 0.62 -15.86 10.12
C MET A 134 0.69 -14.59 9.26
N ARG A 135 1.42 -14.62 8.15
CA ARG A 135 1.48 -13.47 7.23
C ARG A 135 0.14 -13.21 6.53
N TRP A 136 -0.51 -14.26 6.02
CA TRP A 136 -1.76 -14.12 5.26
C TRP A 136 -2.99 -13.96 6.16
N GLY A 137 -3.04 -14.68 7.27
CA GLY A 137 -4.19 -14.65 8.16
C GLY A 137 -4.22 -13.48 9.14
N PHE A 138 -3.05 -13.03 9.60
CA PHE A 138 -2.92 -11.99 10.63
C PHE A 138 -2.18 -10.73 10.15
N GLY A 139 -1.74 -10.70 8.90
CA GLY A 139 -1.04 -9.55 8.31
C GLY A 139 0.35 -9.30 8.91
N TRP A 140 1.00 -10.33 9.42
CA TRP A 140 2.36 -10.20 9.92
C TRP A 140 3.34 -9.93 8.78
N GLN A 141 4.37 -9.12 9.04
CA GLN A 141 5.43 -8.85 8.06
C GLN A 141 6.45 -9.99 7.97
N MET A 142 6.59 -10.75 9.06
CA MET A 142 7.43 -11.95 9.17
C MET A 142 6.67 -12.98 9.99
N GLY A 143 6.76 -14.26 9.59
CA GLY A 143 6.24 -15.35 10.37
C GLY A 143 7.14 -15.73 11.56
N PRO A 144 6.69 -16.65 12.44
CA PRO A 144 7.44 -17.05 13.63
C PRO A 144 8.87 -17.53 13.34
N PHE A 145 9.06 -18.39 12.36
CA PHE A 145 10.38 -18.95 12.04
C PHE A 145 11.28 -17.94 11.32
N GLU A 146 10.71 -17.07 10.46
CA GLU A 146 11.43 -15.92 9.90
C GLU A 146 11.92 -14.97 11.01
N ILE A 147 11.12 -14.74 12.06
CA ILE A 147 11.51 -13.94 13.23
C ILE A 147 12.60 -14.65 14.01
N TRP A 148 12.51 -15.95 14.18
CA TRP A 148 13.49 -16.75 14.90
C TRP A 148 14.87 -16.66 14.21
N ASP A 149 14.93 -16.83 12.89
CA ASP A 149 16.14 -16.64 12.10
C ASP A 149 16.75 -15.24 12.27
N VAL A 150 15.93 -14.20 12.21
CA VAL A 150 16.37 -12.81 12.41
C VAL A 150 16.97 -12.58 13.80
N LEU A 151 16.39 -13.21 14.83
CA LEU A 151 16.87 -13.10 16.21
C LEU A 151 18.12 -13.99 16.48
N GLY A 152 18.38 -14.97 15.61
CA GLY A 152 19.42 -15.97 15.74
C GLY A 152 18.90 -17.24 16.41
N VAL A 153 18.84 -18.34 15.61
CA VAL A 153 18.17 -19.58 16.03
C VAL A 153 18.76 -20.15 17.31
N GLN A 154 20.08 -20.25 17.39
CA GLN A 154 20.77 -20.79 18.58
C GLN A 154 20.54 -19.92 19.81
N ARG A 155 20.63 -18.60 19.69
CA ARG A 155 20.42 -17.66 20.81
C ARG A 155 19.04 -17.82 21.43
N VAL A 156 18.01 -17.87 20.58
CA VAL A 156 16.64 -18.02 21.05
C VAL A 156 16.42 -19.42 21.63
N LEU A 157 17.01 -20.46 21.03
CA LEU A 157 16.95 -21.83 21.56
C LEU A 157 17.53 -21.91 22.98
N ASP A 158 18.71 -21.30 23.20
CA ASP A 158 19.34 -21.27 24.53
C ASP A 158 18.45 -20.57 25.55
N ASP A 159 17.84 -19.45 25.19
CA ASP A 159 16.91 -18.72 26.04
C ASP A 159 15.66 -19.56 26.38
N LEU A 160 15.08 -20.26 25.39
CA LEU A 160 13.92 -21.13 25.56
C LEU A 160 14.23 -22.29 26.53
N LEU A 161 15.39 -22.95 26.37
CA LEU A 161 15.80 -24.05 27.23
C LEU A 161 16.05 -23.59 28.67
N VAL A 162 16.70 -22.44 28.87
CA VAL A 162 16.91 -21.86 30.21
C VAL A 162 15.59 -21.54 30.90
N ARG A 163 14.58 -21.12 30.11
CA ARG A 163 13.24 -20.77 30.59
C ARG A 163 12.28 -21.96 30.68
N GLN A 164 12.73 -23.18 30.33
CA GLN A 164 11.96 -24.42 30.36
C GLN A 164 10.75 -24.41 29.42
N TYR A 165 10.82 -23.66 28.30
CA TYR A 165 9.84 -23.78 27.22
C TYR A 165 9.99 -25.13 26.51
N SER A 166 8.87 -25.68 26.02
CA SER A 166 8.88 -26.88 25.18
C SER A 166 9.51 -26.58 23.84
N VAL A 167 10.53 -27.35 23.45
CA VAL A 167 11.16 -27.24 22.14
C VAL A 167 11.29 -28.61 21.54
N PRO A 168 10.68 -28.89 20.37
CA PRO A 168 10.80 -30.16 19.68
C PRO A 168 12.25 -30.48 19.27
N ASP A 169 12.57 -31.77 19.19
CA ASP A 169 13.95 -32.19 18.88
C ASP A 169 14.40 -31.75 17.48
N TRP A 170 13.49 -31.70 16.50
CA TRP A 170 13.81 -31.24 15.16
C TRP A 170 14.40 -29.82 15.13
N VAL A 171 13.99 -28.91 16.03
CA VAL A 171 14.57 -27.56 16.15
C VAL A 171 16.02 -27.64 16.66
N LYS A 172 16.31 -28.53 17.61
CA LYS A 172 17.68 -28.74 18.11
C LYS A 172 18.59 -29.28 17.00
N GLU A 173 18.06 -30.21 16.20
CA GLU A 173 18.78 -30.77 15.07
C GLU A 173 19.17 -29.73 14.00
N VAL A 174 18.27 -28.79 13.68
CA VAL A 174 18.57 -27.66 12.77
C VAL A 174 19.75 -26.83 13.29
N THR A 175 19.88 -26.66 14.62
CA THR A 175 20.92 -25.82 15.22
C THR A 175 22.25 -26.53 15.41
N GLU A 176 22.30 -27.84 15.49
CA GLU A 176 23.55 -28.63 15.68
C GLU A 176 24.62 -28.36 14.61
N ASP A 177 24.17 -28.11 13.38
CA ASP A 177 25.02 -27.79 12.24
C ASP A 177 25.24 -26.26 12.03
N GLY A 178 24.79 -25.42 12.98
CA GLY A 178 24.83 -23.96 12.88
C GLY A 178 23.92 -23.37 11.82
N ASN A 179 22.89 -24.12 11.43
CA ASN A 179 21.94 -23.72 10.39
C ASN A 179 20.83 -22.79 10.91
N SER A 180 20.15 -22.15 9.98
CA SER A 180 18.90 -21.40 10.15
C SER A 180 17.76 -22.15 9.50
N PHE A 181 16.50 -21.79 9.81
CA PHE A 181 15.33 -22.39 9.16
C PHE A 181 15.30 -22.08 7.67
N TYR A 182 15.75 -20.88 7.27
CA TYR A 182 15.79 -20.44 5.89
C TYR A 182 17.24 -20.06 5.51
N GLN A 183 17.78 -20.66 4.44
CA GLN A 183 19.08 -20.29 3.90
C GLN A 183 18.94 -19.12 2.92
N GLY A 184 19.68 -18.01 3.15
CA GLY A 184 19.68 -16.83 2.29
C GLY A 184 18.82 -15.67 2.79
N GLY A 185 18.00 -15.85 3.83
CA GLY A 185 17.16 -14.83 4.46
C GLY A 185 15.66 -15.11 4.41
N PRO A 186 14.87 -14.34 5.14
CA PRO A 186 13.43 -14.53 5.20
C PRO A 186 12.81 -14.29 3.81
N ARG A 187 12.27 -15.32 3.21
CA ARG A 187 11.75 -15.48 1.85
C ARG A 187 12.75 -16.06 0.83
N ASP A 188 13.98 -16.36 1.20
CA ASP A 188 14.87 -17.11 0.33
C ASP A 188 14.66 -18.61 0.58
N HIS A 189 14.45 -19.29 -0.39
CA HIS A 189 13.74 -20.47 -0.84
C HIS A 189 14.38 -21.81 -0.46
N LEU A 190 15.22 -21.87 0.57
CA LEU A 190 15.80 -23.12 1.04
C LEU A 190 15.42 -23.38 2.49
N LEU A 191 14.49 -24.30 2.69
CA LEU A 191 14.18 -24.84 4.00
C LEU A 191 15.27 -25.85 4.37
N THR A 192 15.80 -25.76 5.57
CA THR A 192 16.75 -26.74 6.10
C THR A 192 15.95 -27.89 6.71
N GLU A 193 16.00 -29.06 6.09
CA GLU A 193 15.41 -30.29 6.62
C GLU A 193 16.48 -31.36 6.80
N LYS A 194 16.30 -32.19 7.83
CA LYS A 194 17.16 -33.35 8.04
C LYS A 194 16.57 -34.54 7.28
N ALA A 195 17.27 -35.00 6.24
CA ALA A 195 16.87 -36.17 5.49
C ALA A 195 16.85 -37.44 6.33
N ALA A 196 16.11 -38.44 5.91
CA ALA A 196 16.01 -39.74 6.62
C ALA A 196 17.36 -40.46 6.81
N ASN A 197 18.40 -40.08 6.08
CA ASN A 197 19.77 -40.56 6.21
C ASN A 197 20.60 -39.82 7.27
N GLY A 198 20.02 -38.80 7.92
CA GLY A 198 20.71 -37.98 8.94
C GLY A 198 21.54 -36.81 8.39
N GLU A 199 21.57 -36.61 7.07
CA GLU A 199 22.23 -35.44 6.45
C GLU A 199 21.26 -34.28 6.37
N THR A 200 21.76 -33.07 6.57
CA THR A 200 20.96 -31.84 6.43
C THR A 200 20.84 -31.50 4.95
N GLU A 201 19.67 -31.62 4.40
CA GLU A 201 19.37 -31.23 3.03
C GLU A 201 18.63 -29.90 3.02
N SER A 202 19.00 -29.04 2.07
CA SER A 202 18.27 -27.83 1.80
C SER A 202 17.25 -28.12 0.70
N GLN A 203 15.97 -28.12 1.05
CA GLN A 203 14.91 -28.22 0.05
C GLN A 203 14.55 -26.82 -0.46
N ASN A 204 14.44 -26.70 -1.78
CA ASN A 204 13.77 -25.54 -2.33
C ASN A 204 12.34 -25.51 -1.74
N ILE A 205 12.02 -24.44 -1.02
CA ILE A 205 10.61 -24.13 -0.80
C ILE A 205 10.03 -24.04 -2.20
N PRO A 206 9.00 -24.82 -2.56
CA PRO A 206 8.38 -24.65 -3.83
C PRO A 206 7.93 -23.20 -3.92
N SER A 207 8.73 -22.35 -4.60
CA SER A 207 8.16 -21.12 -5.14
C SER A 207 7.02 -21.63 -5.98
N SER A 208 5.80 -21.33 -5.59
CA SER A 208 4.71 -21.74 -6.45
C SER A 208 5.07 -21.15 -7.81
N GLU A 209 5.02 -21.92 -8.88
CA GLU A 209 5.22 -21.42 -10.26
C GLU A 209 4.30 -20.22 -10.54
N GLU A 210 3.45 -19.92 -9.58
CA GLU A 210 2.43 -18.88 -9.54
C GLU A 210 2.90 -17.57 -8.87
N GLU A 211 4.11 -17.49 -8.32
CA GLU A 211 4.66 -16.29 -7.68
C GLU A 211 5.98 -15.86 -8.33
N ILE A 212 6.16 -14.56 -8.50
CA ILE A 212 7.44 -13.97 -8.95
C ILE A 212 7.95 -13.07 -7.83
N SER A 213 9.15 -13.37 -7.34
CA SER A 213 9.90 -12.52 -6.42
C SER A 213 10.89 -11.65 -7.20
N VAL A 214 10.86 -10.34 -6.94
CA VAL A 214 11.85 -9.41 -7.52
C VAL A 214 13.25 -9.69 -6.98
N ALA A 215 13.36 -10.10 -5.71
CA ALA A 215 14.63 -10.48 -5.11
C ALA A 215 15.25 -11.68 -5.84
N GLU A 216 14.44 -12.71 -6.09
CA GLU A 216 14.86 -13.91 -6.82
C GLU A 216 15.26 -13.59 -8.26
N LEU A 217 14.45 -12.82 -9.00
CA LEU A 217 14.81 -12.38 -10.36
C LEU A 217 16.20 -11.74 -10.43
N LYS A 218 16.57 -10.97 -9.40
CA LYS A 218 17.89 -10.29 -9.33
C LYS A 218 19.05 -11.26 -9.08
N THR A 219 18.81 -12.45 -8.53
CA THR A 219 19.85 -13.47 -8.32
C THR A 219 20.15 -14.26 -9.59
N ILE A 220 19.21 -14.32 -10.51
CA ILE A 220 19.36 -15.05 -11.78
C ILE A 220 20.25 -14.24 -12.74
N PRO A 221 21.34 -14.81 -13.27
CA PRO A 221 22.23 -14.13 -14.20
C PRO A 221 21.47 -13.57 -15.41
N ASN A 222 21.80 -12.35 -15.83
CA ASN A 222 21.25 -11.64 -16.98
C ASN A 222 19.75 -11.26 -16.90
N ARG A 223 19.07 -11.47 -15.76
CA ARG A 223 17.69 -11.00 -15.57
C ARG A 223 17.61 -9.52 -15.19
N THR A 224 18.64 -8.94 -14.60
CA THR A 224 18.72 -7.50 -14.38
C THR A 224 19.23 -6.82 -15.64
N LEU A 225 18.34 -6.14 -16.36
CA LEU A 225 18.67 -5.43 -17.61
C LEU A 225 19.35 -4.09 -17.32
N TRP A 226 18.74 -3.29 -16.45
CA TRP A 226 19.27 -2.01 -15.95
C TRP A 226 18.91 -1.80 -14.51
N GLN A 227 19.76 -1.11 -13.78
CA GLN A 227 19.44 -0.67 -12.43
C GLN A 227 20.22 0.57 -12.02
N ASN A 228 19.59 1.37 -11.17
CA ASN A 228 20.19 2.46 -10.44
C ASN A 228 19.52 2.58 -9.04
N PRO A 229 19.87 3.55 -8.18
CA PRO A 229 19.25 3.67 -6.87
C PRO A 229 17.73 3.89 -6.87
N GLU A 230 17.15 4.44 -7.96
CA GLU A 230 15.77 4.88 -8.04
C GLU A 230 14.84 3.86 -8.74
N TYR A 231 15.37 3.04 -9.66
CA TYR A 231 14.62 2.02 -10.37
C TYR A 231 15.49 0.85 -10.84
N ALA A 232 14.85 -0.26 -11.19
CA ALA A 232 15.46 -1.33 -11.96
C ALA A 232 14.51 -1.82 -13.06
N VAL A 233 15.09 -2.37 -14.13
CA VAL A 233 14.36 -3.06 -15.18
C VAL A 233 14.85 -4.50 -15.22
N LEU A 234 13.91 -5.44 -15.08
CA LEU A 234 14.18 -6.86 -14.97
C LEU A 234 13.49 -7.63 -16.10
N ASP A 235 14.08 -8.71 -16.53
CA ASP A 235 13.45 -9.67 -17.43
C ASP A 235 12.67 -10.72 -16.64
N MET A 236 11.34 -10.74 -16.77
CA MET A 236 10.46 -11.74 -16.14
C MET A 236 10.40 -13.04 -16.92
N GLY A 237 11.07 -13.14 -18.07
CA GLY A 237 10.97 -14.26 -19.02
C GLY A 237 9.86 -14.07 -20.04
N GLU A 238 9.91 -14.89 -21.10
CA GLU A 238 8.96 -14.90 -22.20
C GLU A 238 8.76 -13.56 -22.91
N GLY A 239 9.78 -12.69 -22.85
CA GLY A 239 9.76 -11.35 -23.45
C GLY A 239 8.95 -10.32 -22.64
N VAL A 240 8.73 -10.53 -21.36
CA VAL A 240 8.06 -9.55 -20.49
C VAL A 240 9.07 -8.84 -19.61
N ALA A 241 9.12 -7.51 -19.68
CA ALA A 241 9.95 -6.67 -18.82
C ALA A 241 9.17 -6.25 -17.56
N LEU A 242 9.89 -6.07 -16.44
CA LEU A 242 9.37 -5.46 -15.21
C LEU A 242 10.12 -4.16 -14.94
N PHE A 243 9.38 -3.07 -14.78
CA PHE A 243 9.90 -1.83 -14.22
C PHE A 243 9.62 -1.80 -12.71
N GLU A 244 10.69 -1.85 -11.90
CA GLU A 244 10.63 -1.82 -10.45
C GLU A 244 10.97 -0.43 -9.91
N PHE A 245 10.10 0.14 -9.08
CA PHE A 245 10.42 1.33 -8.29
C PHE A 245 11.36 0.98 -7.14
N ARG A 246 12.37 1.84 -6.88
CA ARG A 246 13.34 1.70 -5.79
C ARG A 246 13.55 3.00 -5.02
N SER A 247 12.95 4.09 -5.49
CA SER A 247 12.98 5.39 -4.82
C SER A 247 12.37 5.32 -3.42
N LYS A 248 12.75 6.21 -2.53
CA LYS A 248 12.21 6.24 -1.16
C LYS A 248 10.70 6.43 -1.17
N GLY A 249 9.96 5.45 -0.64
CA GLY A 249 8.49 5.43 -0.68
C GLY A 249 7.92 5.20 -2.07
N ASN A 250 8.72 4.68 -3.00
CA ASN A 250 8.36 4.45 -4.41
C ASN A 250 7.78 5.72 -5.07
N THR A 251 8.34 6.89 -4.73
CA THR A 251 7.88 8.15 -5.31
C THR A 251 8.35 8.31 -6.75
N LEU A 252 7.57 9.02 -7.54
CA LEU A 252 7.89 9.39 -8.91
C LEU A 252 8.88 10.57 -8.90
N SER A 253 10.16 10.25 -8.82
CA SER A 253 11.25 11.21 -9.00
C SER A 253 11.52 11.45 -10.49
N ASN A 254 12.28 12.48 -10.78
CA ASN A 254 12.73 12.77 -12.15
C ASN A 254 13.49 11.56 -12.75
N ALA A 255 14.28 10.85 -11.94
CA ALA A 255 15.00 9.67 -12.38
C ALA A 255 14.05 8.51 -12.72
N VAL A 256 12.98 8.28 -11.92
CA VAL A 256 11.95 7.28 -12.20
C VAL A 256 11.20 7.60 -13.49
N ILE A 257 10.80 8.87 -13.70
CA ILE A 257 10.10 9.30 -14.91
C ILE A 257 10.96 9.04 -16.16
N ARG A 258 12.23 9.45 -16.14
CA ARG A 258 13.18 9.17 -17.23
C ARG A 258 13.46 7.68 -17.43
N GLY A 259 13.46 6.91 -16.34
CA GLY A 259 13.60 5.45 -16.40
C GLY A 259 12.44 4.77 -17.11
N LEU A 260 11.20 5.23 -16.84
CA LEU A 260 10.01 4.75 -17.54
C LEU A 260 10.06 5.08 -19.03
N GLU A 261 10.53 6.29 -19.41
CA GLU A 261 10.71 6.62 -20.82
C GLU A 261 11.76 5.75 -21.48
N HIS A 262 12.90 5.59 -20.83
CA HIS A 262 13.98 4.77 -21.37
C HIS A 262 13.52 3.32 -21.61
N VAL A 263 12.78 2.70 -20.67
CA VAL A 263 12.28 1.35 -20.90
C VAL A 263 11.27 1.29 -22.04
N LEU A 264 10.44 2.32 -22.24
CA LEU A 264 9.53 2.39 -23.39
C LEU A 264 10.29 2.50 -24.72
N ASP A 265 11.39 3.24 -24.76
CA ASP A 265 12.25 3.35 -25.96
C ASP A 265 12.91 1.98 -26.29
N GLU A 266 13.39 1.28 -25.26
CA GLU A 266 13.95 -0.07 -25.42
C GLU A 266 12.90 -1.11 -25.85
N LEU A 267 11.69 -1.00 -25.33
CA LEU A 267 10.58 -1.85 -25.76
C LEU A 267 10.18 -1.62 -27.22
N GLU A 268 10.38 -0.38 -27.74
CA GLU A 268 10.06 -0.03 -29.13
C GLU A 268 10.86 -0.88 -30.12
N THR A 269 12.15 -1.01 -29.87
CA THR A 269 13.12 -1.65 -30.76
C THR A 269 13.47 -3.10 -30.39
N GLY A 270 13.21 -3.50 -29.15
CA GLY A 270 13.54 -4.82 -28.61
C GLY A 270 12.47 -5.88 -28.82
N ASP A 271 12.85 -7.15 -28.60
CA ASP A 271 11.98 -8.32 -28.74
C ASP A 271 10.99 -8.50 -27.60
N PHE A 272 10.80 -7.47 -26.75
CA PHE A 272 9.84 -7.53 -25.65
C PHE A 272 8.41 -7.55 -26.16
N ARG A 273 7.57 -8.33 -25.48
CA ARG A 273 6.14 -8.47 -25.74
C ARG A 273 5.30 -7.45 -24.99
N GLY A 274 5.83 -6.90 -23.92
CA GLY A 274 5.19 -5.88 -23.10
C GLY A 274 5.90 -5.62 -21.78
N LEU A 275 5.27 -4.79 -20.93
CA LEU A 275 5.83 -4.28 -19.70
C LEU A 275 4.88 -4.51 -18.51
N VAL A 276 5.43 -4.97 -17.39
CA VAL A 276 4.81 -4.88 -16.07
C VAL A 276 5.42 -3.70 -15.33
N ILE A 277 4.61 -2.85 -14.73
CA ILE A 277 5.05 -1.79 -13.81
C ILE A 277 4.66 -2.21 -12.40
N GLY A 278 5.63 -2.43 -11.51
CA GLY A 278 5.37 -2.93 -10.17
C GLY A 278 6.61 -2.98 -9.28
N ASN A 279 6.49 -3.59 -8.12
CA ASN A 279 7.57 -3.79 -7.15
C ASN A 279 7.17 -4.83 -6.10
N ASP A 280 8.09 -5.24 -5.21
CA ASP A 280 7.82 -6.11 -4.06
C ASP A 280 7.64 -5.34 -2.74
N SER A 281 7.55 -4.02 -2.77
CA SER A 281 7.27 -3.21 -1.58
C SER A 281 5.82 -3.35 -1.12
N ASP A 282 5.53 -3.00 0.14
CA ASP A 282 4.17 -2.98 0.70
C ASP A 282 3.24 -1.99 -0.02
N HIS A 283 3.80 -1.05 -0.76
CA HIS A 283 3.06 0.00 -1.46
C HIS A 283 3.55 0.14 -2.91
N PHE A 284 2.62 0.32 -3.82
CA PHE A 284 2.94 0.52 -5.23
C PHE A 284 3.69 1.85 -5.44
N CYS A 285 3.08 2.98 -5.05
CA CYS A 285 3.67 4.30 -5.28
C CYS A 285 3.11 5.36 -4.32
N GLY A 286 4.00 6.10 -3.67
CA GLY A 286 3.65 7.21 -2.76
C GLY A 286 3.23 8.51 -3.45
N GLY A 287 3.28 8.56 -4.78
CA GLY A 287 2.98 9.76 -5.59
C GLY A 287 4.22 10.52 -6.06
N ALA A 288 4.04 11.75 -6.46
CA ALA A 288 5.14 12.62 -6.90
C ALA A 288 6.16 12.89 -5.79
N ASN A 289 7.43 13.08 -6.16
CA ASN A 289 8.47 13.43 -5.19
C ASN A 289 8.33 14.89 -4.73
N LEU A 290 7.60 15.09 -3.63
CA LEU A 290 7.35 16.42 -3.06
C LEU A 290 8.63 17.13 -2.58
N VAL A 291 9.72 16.40 -2.32
CA VAL A 291 11.01 17.02 -1.94
C VAL A 291 11.61 17.70 -3.15
N GLU A 292 11.70 17.03 -4.30
CA GLU A 292 12.18 17.62 -5.56
C GLU A 292 11.31 18.81 -5.99
N MET A 293 9.98 18.65 -5.95
CA MET A 293 9.05 19.74 -6.27
C MET A 293 9.21 20.93 -5.33
N GLY A 294 9.38 20.69 -4.02
CA GLY A 294 9.61 21.72 -3.03
C GLY A 294 10.92 22.46 -3.25
N GLN A 295 11.99 21.77 -3.65
CA GLN A 295 13.28 22.40 -3.99
C GLN A 295 13.17 23.32 -5.21
N MET A 296 12.52 22.86 -6.29
CA MET A 296 12.27 23.69 -7.48
C MET A 296 11.39 24.91 -7.14
N ALA A 297 10.37 24.73 -6.29
CA ALA A 297 9.53 25.85 -5.85
C ALA A 297 10.31 26.88 -5.01
N GLN A 298 11.26 26.45 -4.15
CA GLN A 298 12.12 27.35 -3.37
C GLN A 298 13.07 28.18 -4.24
N THR A 299 13.53 27.63 -5.36
CA THR A 299 14.36 28.35 -6.35
C THR A 299 13.54 29.16 -7.34
N ALA A 300 12.20 29.15 -7.22
CA ALA A 300 11.25 29.77 -8.12
C ALA A 300 11.45 29.38 -9.61
N ASP A 301 11.89 28.13 -9.85
CA ASP A 301 12.08 27.59 -11.19
C ASP A 301 10.77 27.01 -11.73
N TRP A 302 9.82 27.92 -12.02
CA TRP A 302 8.47 27.58 -12.48
C TRP A 302 8.46 26.93 -13.86
N ASP A 303 9.42 27.29 -14.70
CA ASP A 303 9.57 26.71 -16.05
C ASP A 303 10.01 25.25 -15.94
N ALA A 304 10.97 24.92 -15.07
CA ALA A 304 11.37 23.55 -14.82
C ALA A 304 10.20 22.71 -14.29
N ILE A 305 9.39 23.25 -13.39
CA ILE A 305 8.18 22.56 -12.88
C ILE A 305 7.17 22.34 -14.00
N ALA A 306 6.89 23.37 -14.82
CA ALA A 306 5.98 23.26 -15.95
C ALA A 306 6.46 22.22 -16.98
N HIS A 307 7.76 22.18 -17.24
CA HIS A 307 8.38 21.15 -18.08
C HIS A 307 8.25 19.75 -17.48
N LEU A 308 8.50 19.58 -16.18
CA LEU A 308 8.37 18.30 -15.49
C LEU A 308 6.94 17.76 -15.58
N ILE A 309 5.94 18.61 -15.33
CA ILE A 309 4.53 18.21 -15.42
C ILE A 309 4.14 17.86 -16.86
N THR A 310 4.57 18.68 -17.84
CA THR A 310 4.32 18.41 -19.27
C THR A 310 4.94 17.08 -19.67
N HIS A 311 6.17 16.82 -19.25
CA HIS A 311 6.90 15.61 -19.54
C HIS A 311 6.21 14.38 -18.92
N PHE A 312 5.80 14.48 -17.65
CA PHE A 312 5.08 13.39 -16.99
C PHE A 312 3.71 13.13 -17.63
N GLN A 313 2.95 14.17 -18.02
CA GLN A 313 1.71 13.98 -18.77
C GLN A 313 1.97 13.27 -20.12
N SER A 314 3.00 13.68 -20.86
CA SER A 314 3.34 13.05 -22.14
C SER A 314 3.72 11.58 -21.97
N LEU A 315 4.51 11.26 -20.93
CA LEU A 315 4.84 9.89 -20.58
C LEU A 315 3.59 9.06 -20.27
N LEU A 316 2.66 9.58 -19.45
CA LEU A 316 1.43 8.85 -19.11
C LEU A 316 0.51 8.66 -20.32
N GLN A 317 0.47 9.62 -21.26
CA GLN A 317 -0.23 9.43 -22.54
C GLN A 317 0.47 8.38 -23.40
N ARG A 318 1.82 8.40 -23.47
CA ARG A 318 2.59 7.37 -24.18
C ARG A 318 2.31 5.97 -23.59
N ILE A 319 2.29 5.80 -22.27
CA ILE A 319 1.92 4.53 -21.61
C ILE A 319 0.52 4.10 -22.03
N HIS A 320 -0.45 5.01 -22.03
CA HIS A 320 -1.84 4.71 -22.32
C HIS A 320 -2.06 4.23 -23.76
N HIS A 321 -1.36 4.86 -24.71
CA HIS A 321 -1.49 4.58 -26.14
C HIS A 321 -0.35 3.70 -26.68
N TYR A 322 0.43 3.07 -25.79
CA TYR A 322 1.58 2.27 -26.22
C TYR A 322 1.13 1.03 -27.01
N HIS A 323 1.84 0.72 -28.09
CA HIS A 323 1.46 -0.37 -29.01
C HIS A 323 1.70 -1.79 -28.48
N LYS A 324 2.46 -1.94 -27.39
CA LYS A 324 2.62 -3.21 -26.65
C LYS A 324 1.88 -3.12 -25.30
N PRO A 325 1.39 -4.24 -24.75
CA PRO A 325 0.67 -4.24 -23.47
C PRO A 325 1.53 -3.70 -22.33
N ILE A 326 0.97 -2.78 -21.55
CA ILE A 326 1.54 -2.30 -20.29
C ILE A 326 0.54 -2.60 -19.17
N VAL A 327 0.98 -3.32 -18.15
CA VAL A 327 0.15 -3.77 -17.03
C VAL A 327 0.72 -3.24 -15.71
N ALA A 328 -0.06 -2.49 -14.95
CA ALA A 328 0.32 -2.12 -13.58
C ALA A 328 -0.01 -3.27 -12.61
N ALA A 329 0.98 -3.69 -11.81
CA ALA A 329 0.84 -4.69 -10.75
C ALA A 329 0.77 -4.00 -9.38
N VAL A 330 -0.45 -3.70 -8.91
CA VAL A 330 -0.70 -2.79 -7.78
C VAL A 330 -0.96 -3.55 -6.49
N ARG A 331 -0.37 -3.10 -5.38
CA ARG A 331 -0.78 -3.45 -4.01
C ARG A 331 -0.57 -2.27 -3.06
N GLY A 332 -1.26 -2.31 -1.91
CA GLY A 332 -1.13 -1.29 -0.91
C GLY A 332 -1.43 0.10 -1.46
N ARG A 333 -0.66 1.11 -1.10
CA ARG A 333 -0.93 2.51 -1.48
C ARG A 333 -0.47 2.84 -2.89
N SER A 334 -1.35 3.51 -3.63
CA SER A 334 -1.06 4.15 -4.92
C SER A 334 -1.72 5.53 -4.92
N LEU A 335 -0.96 6.56 -4.55
CA LEU A 335 -1.51 7.87 -4.21
C LEU A 335 -1.03 8.96 -5.17
N GLY A 336 -1.88 9.96 -5.41
CA GLY A 336 -1.55 11.12 -6.23
C GLY A 336 -1.02 10.72 -7.61
N GLY A 337 0.16 11.20 -8.02
CA GLY A 337 0.80 10.82 -9.27
C GLY A 337 0.94 9.32 -9.49
N GLY A 338 1.03 8.51 -8.41
CA GLY A 338 1.00 7.05 -8.49
C GLY A 338 -0.38 6.51 -8.90
N CYS A 339 -1.45 7.15 -8.44
CA CYS A 339 -2.81 6.87 -8.91
C CYS A 339 -2.95 7.26 -10.40
N GLU A 340 -2.41 8.42 -10.81
CA GLU A 340 -2.42 8.88 -12.20
C GLU A 340 -1.67 7.88 -13.12
N LEU A 341 -0.53 7.35 -12.68
CA LEU A 341 0.19 6.29 -13.41
C LEU A 341 -0.65 5.01 -13.55
N VAL A 342 -1.29 4.56 -12.47
CA VAL A 342 -2.20 3.38 -12.53
C VAL A 342 -3.35 3.63 -13.48
N MET A 343 -3.95 4.84 -13.46
CA MET A 343 -5.05 5.22 -14.35
C MET A 343 -4.62 5.32 -15.81
N ALA A 344 -3.35 5.58 -16.08
CA ALA A 344 -2.76 5.63 -17.42
C ALA A 344 -2.46 4.24 -17.99
N CYS A 345 -2.19 3.24 -17.16
CA CYS A 345 -1.94 1.87 -17.64
C CYS A 345 -3.20 1.28 -18.29
N PRO A 346 -3.08 0.73 -19.52
CA PRO A 346 -4.23 0.15 -20.23
C PRO A 346 -4.89 -1.00 -19.48
N GLN A 347 -4.10 -1.74 -18.69
CA GLN A 347 -4.57 -2.84 -17.86
C GLN A 347 -3.92 -2.79 -16.48
N VAL A 348 -4.69 -3.25 -15.49
CA VAL A 348 -4.27 -3.26 -14.07
C VAL A 348 -4.57 -4.61 -13.45
N VAL A 349 -3.59 -5.17 -12.76
CA VAL A 349 -3.75 -6.27 -11.81
C VAL A 349 -3.57 -5.68 -10.42
N ALA A 350 -4.63 -5.68 -9.62
CA ALA A 350 -4.63 -5.09 -8.29
C ALA A 350 -4.87 -6.16 -7.22
N ALA A 351 -4.04 -6.17 -6.18
CA ALA A 351 -4.37 -6.92 -4.97
C ALA A 351 -5.66 -6.36 -4.35
N ALA A 352 -6.48 -7.21 -3.75
CA ALA A 352 -7.73 -6.80 -3.09
C ALA A 352 -7.49 -5.67 -2.08
N GLU A 353 -6.38 -5.72 -1.34
CA GLU A 353 -5.92 -4.67 -0.44
C GLU A 353 -5.09 -3.60 -1.17
N SER A 354 -5.75 -2.85 -2.06
CA SER A 354 -5.15 -1.71 -2.76
C SER A 354 -5.87 -0.42 -2.39
N TYR A 355 -5.09 0.56 -1.93
CA TYR A 355 -5.53 1.86 -1.42
C TYR A 355 -5.16 2.94 -2.42
N ILE A 356 -6.06 3.22 -3.35
CA ILE A 356 -5.81 4.06 -4.53
C ILE A 356 -6.56 5.38 -4.40
N GLY A 357 -5.91 6.51 -4.67
CA GLY A 357 -6.58 7.80 -4.59
C GLY A 357 -5.79 8.99 -5.09
N LEU A 358 -6.51 9.99 -5.59
CA LEU A 358 -6.02 11.33 -5.91
C LEU A 358 -6.11 12.18 -4.63
N VAL A 359 -4.96 12.50 -4.05
CA VAL A 359 -4.86 13.11 -2.70
C VAL A 359 -4.23 14.50 -2.72
N GLU A 360 -4.07 15.07 -3.89
CA GLU A 360 -3.34 16.32 -4.14
C GLU A 360 -3.89 17.51 -3.35
N LEU A 361 -5.22 17.57 -3.11
CA LEU A 361 -5.83 18.65 -2.34
C LEU A 361 -5.30 18.69 -0.90
N GLY A 362 -4.93 17.53 -0.35
CA GLY A 362 -4.31 17.44 0.98
C GLY A 362 -2.97 18.17 1.08
N VAL A 363 -2.27 18.38 -0.02
CA VAL A 363 -1.00 19.12 -0.11
C VAL A 363 -1.15 20.49 -0.77
N GLY A 364 -2.38 20.95 -1.02
CA GLY A 364 -2.66 22.26 -1.61
C GLY A 364 -2.58 22.31 -3.13
N LEU A 365 -2.66 21.18 -3.80
CA LEU A 365 -2.62 21.02 -5.25
C LEU A 365 -3.90 20.39 -5.78
N ILE A 366 -4.06 20.35 -7.09
CA ILE A 366 -5.02 19.49 -7.80
C ILE A 366 -4.23 18.41 -8.56
N PRO A 367 -4.83 17.29 -9.00
CA PRO A 367 -4.15 16.37 -9.91
C PRO A 367 -3.65 17.09 -11.17
N GLY A 368 -2.42 16.81 -11.57
CA GLY A 368 -1.78 17.57 -12.65
C GLY A 368 -1.20 16.73 -13.78
N ALA A 369 -1.31 15.39 -13.68
CA ALA A 369 -0.70 14.49 -14.66
C ALA A 369 -1.73 13.62 -15.42
N GLY A 370 -2.98 14.08 -15.52
CA GLY A 370 -4.06 13.41 -16.23
C GLY A 370 -5.11 12.77 -15.33
N GLY A 371 -4.96 12.89 -14.01
CA GLY A 371 -5.94 12.34 -13.06
C GLY A 371 -7.32 12.94 -13.21
N ILE A 372 -7.43 14.26 -13.40
CA ILE A 372 -8.71 14.94 -13.62
C ILE A 372 -9.29 14.53 -14.97
N MET A 373 -8.47 14.60 -16.01
CA MET A 373 -8.88 14.24 -17.38
C MET A 373 -9.46 12.82 -17.42
N ARG A 374 -8.76 11.83 -16.84
CA ARG A 374 -9.25 10.43 -16.79
C ARG A 374 -10.53 10.28 -15.97
N MET A 375 -10.68 11.01 -14.87
CA MET A 375 -11.90 10.95 -14.06
C MET A 375 -13.09 11.58 -14.80
N VAL A 376 -12.88 12.65 -15.56
CA VAL A 376 -13.92 13.27 -16.41
C VAL A 376 -14.32 12.34 -17.55
N GLU A 377 -13.34 11.79 -18.28
CA GLU A 377 -13.54 10.80 -19.33
C GLU A 377 -14.40 9.63 -18.84
N ARG A 378 -13.96 8.98 -17.77
CA ARG A 378 -14.67 7.82 -17.18
C ARG A 378 -16.05 8.18 -16.63
N ALA A 379 -16.23 9.39 -16.09
CA ALA A 379 -17.51 9.86 -15.61
C ALA A 379 -18.49 10.10 -16.77
N ALA A 380 -18.03 10.71 -17.85
CA ALA A 380 -18.85 10.96 -19.04
C ALA A 380 -19.26 9.64 -19.73
N ASP A 381 -18.33 8.68 -19.85
CA ASP A 381 -18.57 7.38 -20.48
C ASP A 381 -19.54 6.48 -19.69
N ARG A 382 -19.66 6.70 -18.37
CA ARG A 382 -20.62 5.97 -17.51
C ARG A 382 -22.07 6.45 -17.65
N ALA A 383 -22.28 7.61 -18.24
CA ALA A 383 -23.63 8.16 -18.39
C ALA A 383 -24.43 7.36 -19.43
N ALA A 384 -25.72 7.18 -19.17
CA ALA A 384 -26.64 6.44 -20.09
C ALA A 384 -26.79 7.13 -21.44
N SER A 385 -26.52 8.43 -21.53
CA SER A 385 -26.49 9.22 -22.77
C SER A 385 -25.63 10.46 -22.60
N ASN A 386 -25.38 11.13 -23.72
CA ASN A 386 -24.59 12.38 -23.76
C ASN A 386 -25.41 13.62 -23.31
N ALA A 387 -26.60 13.45 -22.77
CA ALA A 387 -27.35 14.57 -22.21
C ALA A 387 -26.67 15.11 -20.95
N PRO A 388 -26.46 16.43 -20.81
CA PRO A 388 -25.80 17.03 -19.65
C PRO A 388 -26.38 16.61 -18.31
N SER A 389 -27.72 16.48 -18.23
CA SER A 389 -28.44 16.00 -17.04
C SER A 389 -28.08 14.55 -16.65
N HIS A 390 -27.70 13.71 -17.60
CA HIS A 390 -27.26 12.33 -17.34
C HIS A 390 -25.80 12.25 -16.98
N ILE A 391 -24.95 13.18 -17.45
CA ILE A 391 -23.53 13.25 -17.17
C ILE A 391 -23.25 13.90 -15.79
N GLN A 392 -24.02 14.94 -15.44
CA GLN A 392 -23.82 15.73 -14.22
C GLN A 392 -23.68 14.89 -12.95
N PRO A 393 -24.49 13.87 -12.66
CA PRO A 393 -24.35 13.07 -11.43
C PRO A 393 -23.00 12.34 -11.35
N PHE A 394 -22.46 11.86 -12.47
CA PHE A 394 -21.18 11.16 -12.51
C PHE A 394 -20.01 12.13 -12.33
N ILE A 395 -20.05 13.28 -12.98
CA ILE A 395 -19.06 14.36 -12.78
C ILE A 395 -19.08 14.85 -11.33
N THR A 396 -20.26 15.03 -10.75
CA THR A 396 -20.44 15.42 -9.34
C THR A 396 -19.79 14.40 -8.39
N ARG A 397 -20.03 13.11 -8.64
CA ARG A 397 -19.40 12.03 -7.85
C ARG A 397 -17.88 12.02 -7.99
N ALA A 398 -17.35 12.16 -9.20
CA ALA A 398 -15.93 12.24 -9.47
C ALA A 398 -15.30 13.46 -8.76
N PHE A 399 -15.95 14.62 -8.87
CA PHE A 399 -15.55 15.83 -8.15
C PHE A 399 -15.46 15.61 -6.63
N GLN A 400 -16.51 15.07 -6.00
CA GLN A 400 -16.50 14.77 -4.57
C GLN A 400 -15.39 13.79 -4.17
N THR A 401 -15.11 12.82 -5.04
CA THR A 401 -14.06 11.83 -4.81
C THR A 401 -12.69 12.48 -4.76
N ILE A 402 -12.39 13.38 -5.70
CA ILE A 402 -11.11 14.09 -5.76
C ILE A 402 -11.06 15.21 -4.70
N ALA A 403 -12.09 16.05 -4.61
CA ALA A 403 -12.12 17.21 -3.70
C ALA A 403 -11.96 16.82 -2.22
N LEU A 404 -12.47 15.65 -1.83
CA LEU A 404 -12.33 15.11 -0.49
C LEU A 404 -11.09 14.22 -0.30
N GLY A 405 -10.25 14.08 -1.34
CA GLY A 405 -9.04 13.25 -1.30
C GLY A 405 -9.35 11.80 -0.92
N LYS A 406 -10.46 11.24 -1.44
CA LYS A 406 -10.89 9.88 -1.07
C LYS A 406 -9.88 8.85 -1.58
N VAL A 407 -9.38 8.06 -0.65
CA VAL A 407 -8.57 6.87 -0.94
C VAL A 407 -9.48 5.65 -0.77
N SER A 408 -9.42 4.73 -1.73
CA SER A 408 -10.18 3.48 -1.62
C SER A 408 -9.65 2.62 -0.47
N SER A 409 -10.53 1.82 0.13
CA SER A 409 -10.19 0.83 1.15
C SER A 409 -9.94 -0.56 0.56
N SER A 410 -10.20 -0.74 -0.73
CA SER A 410 -9.95 -1.97 -1.49
C SER A 410 -9.88 -1.67 -3.00
N ALA A 411 -9.44 -2.66 -3.78
CA ALA A 411 -9.44 -2.58 -5.24
C ALA A 411 -10.86 -2.46 -5.82
N GLU A 412 -11.86 -3.15 -5.24
CA GLU A 412 -13.26 -3.04 -5.65
C GLU A 412 -13.79 -1.62 -5.40
N GLN A 413 -13.45 -1.03 -4.26
CA GLN A 413 -13.85 0.35 -3.99
C GLN A 413 -13.14 1.34 -4.93
N ALA A 414 -11.89 1.04 -5.35
CA ALA A 414 -11.20 1.84 -6.36
C ALA A 414 -11.92 1.80 -7.72
N GLN A 415 -12.51 0.64 -8.12
CA GLN A 415 -13.39 0.56 -9.28
C GLN A 415 -14.67 1.40 -9.11
N GLN A 416 -15.29 1.34 -7.92
CA GLN A 416 -16.48 2.15 -7.62
C GLN A 416 -16.19 3.65 -7.68
N PHE A 417 -15.02 4.10 -7.21
CA PHE A 417 -14.57 5.48 -7.27
C PHE A 417 -14.21 5.94 -8.69
N GLY A 418 -13.90 5.00 -9.59
CA GLY A 418 -13.47 5.28 -10.96
C GLY A 418 -11.95 5.34 -11.13
N TYR A 419 -11.16 5.05 -10.10
CA TYR A 419 -9.71 4.95 -10.20
C TYR A 419 -9.25 3.72 -10.97
N LEU A 420 -9.97 2.61 -10.85
CA LEU A 420 -9.79 1.42 -11.66
C LEU A 420 -10.97 1.23 -12.62
N LEU A 421 -10.67 0.70 -13.82
CA LEU A 421 -11.72 0.29 -14.76
C LEU A 421 -12.33 -1.05 -14.28
N PRO A 422 -13.58 -1.36 -14.68
CA PRO A 422 -14.18 -2.67 -14.40
C PRO A 422 -13.40 -3.86 -14.96
N THR A 423 -12.55 -3.61 -15.96
CA THR A 423 -11.66 -4.61 -16.58
C THR A 423 -10.41 -4.91 -15.75
N ALA A 424 -10.12 -4.12 -14.72
CA ALA A 424 -8.99 -4.38 -13.82
C ALA A 424 -9.17 -5.74 -13.13
N ARG A 425 -8.12 -6.55 -13.15
CA ARG A 425 -8.12 -7.87 -12.52
C ARG A 425 -7.81 -7.72 -11.03
N ILE A 426 -8.72 -8.16 -10.18
CA ILE A 426 -8.54 -8.12 -8.72
C ILE A 426 -8.15 -9.52 -8.25
N ILE A 427 -7.09 -9.61 -7.45
CA ILE A 427 -6.57 -10.85 -6.90
C ILE A 427 -6.51 -10.80 -5.37
N MET A 428 -6.82 -11.91 -4.72
CA MET A 428 -6.82 -12.01 -3.25
C MET A 428 -5.41 -12.17 -2.70
N ASN A 429 -4.61 -13.09 -3.28
CA ASN A 429 -3.22 -13.27 -2.88
C ASN A 429 -2.32 -12.24 -3.59
N SER A 430 -1.86 -11.24 -2.83
CA SER A 430 -1.02 -10.14 -3.35
C SER A 430 0.36 -10.61 -3.88
N ASP A 431 0.86 -11.74 -3.40
CA ASP A 431 2.20 -12.22 -3.76
C ASP A 431 2.21 -12.77 -5.20
N ARG A 432 1.05 -13.22 -5.70
CA ARG A 432 0.86 -13.65 -7.09
C ARG A 432 0.74 -12.51 -8.10
N ARG A 433 0.67 -11.25 -7.67
CA ARG A 433 0.32 -10.11 -8.55
C ARG A 433 1.29 -9.91 -9.72
N LEU A 434 2.60 -10.10 -9.50
CA LEU A 434 3.59 -9.95 -10.55
C LEU A 434 3.47 -11.07 -11.60
N GLN A 435 3.26 -12.31 -11.16
CA GLN A 435 3.01 -13.44 -12.05
C GLN A 435 1.72 -13.21 -12.85
N VAL A 436 0.62 -12.86 -12.20
CA VAL A 436 -0.66 -12.58 -12.87
C VAL A 436 -0.55 -11.41 -13.84
N ALA A 437 0.25 -10.38 -13.52
CA ALA A 437 0.50 -9.26 -14.43
C ALA A 437 1.33 -9.69 -15.66
N LYS A 438 2.33 -10.55 -15.47
CA LYS A 438 3.08 -11.18 -16.58
C LYS A 438 2.15 -11.96 -17.50
N GLU A 439 1.31 -12.83 -16.92
CA GLU A 439 0.31 -13.60 -17.68
C GLU A 439 -0.64 -12.70 -18.47
N GLU A 440 -1.04 -11.59 -17.87
CA GLU A 440 -1.93 -10.61 -18.51
C GLU A 440 -1.25 -9.91 -19.69
N VAL A 441 0.05 -9.54 -19.60
CA VAL A 441 0.85 -9.06 -20.72
C VAL A 441 0.89 -10.10 -21.83
N LEU A 442 1.18 -11.36 -21.51
CA LEU A 442 1.27 -12.46 -22.47
C LEU A 442 -0.09 -12.71 -23.14
N ARG A 443 -1.17 -12.74 -22.36
CA ARG A 443 -2.54 -12.90 -22.86
C ARG A 443 -2.90 -11.83 -23.88
N LEU A 444 -2.69 -10.55 -23.52
CA LEU A 444 -2.97 -9.42 -24.40
C LEU A 444 -2.12 -9.46 -25.67
N SER A 445 -0.82 -9.72 -25.55
CA SER A 445 0.10 -9.86 -26.68
C SER A 445 -0.35 -10.98 -27.62
N ASN A 446 -0.71 -12.17 -27.10
CA ASN A 446 -1.18 -13.32 -27.89
C ASN A 446 -2.51 -13.06 -28.60
N GLN A 447 -3.35 -12.19 -28.06
CA GLN A 447 -4.64 -11.83 -28.65
C GLN A 447 -4.54 -10.71 -29.71
N GLY A 448 -3.33 -10.23 -30.03
CA GLY A 448 -3.15 -9.14 -30.98
C GLY A 448 -3.57 -7.81 -30.37
N TYR A 449 -2.92 -7.44 -29.26
CA TYR A 449 -3.19 -6.19 -28.56
C TYR A 449 -3.13 -4.97 -29.48
N HIS A 450 -4.12 -4.11 -29.39
CA HIS A 450 -4.17 -2.80 -30.02
C HIS A 450 -4.29 -1.72 -28.95
N PRO A 451 -3.55 -0.61 -29.06
CA PRO A 451 -3.65 0.51 -28.11
C PRO A 451 -5.03 1.17 -28.20
N LEU A 452 -5.43 1.76 -27.09
CA LEU A 452 -6.63 2.58 -27.07
C LEU A 452 -6.42 3.82 -27.95
N PRO A 453 -7.45 4.26 -28.72
CA PRO A 453 -7.35 5.46 -29.54
C PRO A 453 -7.28 6.72 -28.68
N GLU A 454 -6.67 7.77 -29.22
CA GLU A 454 -6.73 9.09 -28.59
C GLU A 454 -8.17 9.60 -28.52
N ARG A 455 -8.52 10.23 -27.39
CA ARG A 455 -9.86 10.75 -27.16
C ARG A 455 -9.95 12.23 -27.53
N HIS A 456 -10.82 12.53 -28.48
CA HIS A 456 -11.11 13.90 -28.94
C HIS A 456 -12.55 14.34 -28.66
N ASP A 457 -13.32 13.52 -27.97
CA ASP A 457 -14.78 13.64 -27.84
C ASP A 457 -15.28 13.54 -26.39
N ILE A 458 -14.44 13.90 -25.42
CA ILE A 458 -14.77 13.86 -24.00
C ILE A 458 -15.80 14.95 -23.69
N TRP A 459 -16.95 14.56 -23.14
CA TRP A 459 -17.98 15.50 -22.74
C TRP A 459 -17.61 16.24 -21.46
N VAL A 460 -17.68 17.57 -21.52
CA VAL A 460 -17.58 18.48 -20.39
C VAL A 460 -18.83 19.35 -20.30
N LEU A 461 -19.16 19.84 -19.11
CA LEU A 461 -20.45 20.47 -18.84
C LEU A 461 -20.46 22.00 -18.92
N GLY A 462 -19.30 22.63 -19.10
CA GLY A 462 -19.16 24.08 -19.17
C GLY A 462 -19.64 24.80 -17.89
N GLN A 463 -19.94 26.08 -18.01
CA GLN A 463 -20.39 26.93 -16.88
C GLN A 463 -21.58 26.36 -16.10
N PRO A 464 -22.64 25.78 -16.71
CA PRO A 464 -23.77 25.23 -15.95
C PRO A 464 -23.33 24.10 -15.00
N GLY A 465 -22.48 23.18 -15.48
CA GLY A 465 -21.92 22.11 -14.65
C GLY A 465 -21.00 22.64 -13.56
N ARG A 466 -20.17 23.64 -13.89
CA ARG A 466 -19.27 24.30 -12.93
C ARG A 466 -20.03 24.92 -11.77
N ALA A 467 -21.14 25.64 -12.04
CA ALA A 467 -21.93 26.28 -11.01
C ALA A 467 -22.45 25.29 -9.95
N VAL A 468 -22.78 24.05 -10.35
CA VAL A 468 -23.18 22.99 -9.43
C VAL A 468 -22.01 22.58 -8.52
N LEU A 469 -20.82 22.39 -9.08
CA LEU A 469 -19.62 21.95 -8.34
C LEU A 469 -19.11 23.06 -7.40
N ASP A 470 -19.10 24.32 -7.87
CA ASP A 470 -18.70 25.48 -7.06
C ASP A 470 -19.66 25.69 -5.89
N HIS A 471 -20.98 25.48 -6.09
CA HIS A 471 -21.97 25.52 -5.01
C HIS A 471 -21.72 24.42 -3.96
N MET A 472 -21.36 23.22 -4.39
CA MET A 472 -21.03 22.14 -3.46
C MET A 472 -19.78 22.47 -2.62
N ALA A 473 -18.74 23.03 -3.23
CA ALA A 473 -17.54 23.47 -2.53
C ALA A 473 -17.88 24.56 -1.49
N TYR A 474 -18.74 25.51 -1.86
CA TYR A 474 -19.25 26.54 -0.95
C TYR A 474 -20.03 25.95 0.24
N VAL A 475 -20.92 24.99 0.00
CA VAL A 475 -21.69 24.34 1.08
C VAL A 475 -20.77 23.60 2.07
N LEU A 476 -19.72 22.93 1.58
CA LEU A 476 -18.75 22.25 2.44
C LEU A 476 -17.97 23.23 3.32
N GLU A 477 -17.59 24.39 2.79
CA GLU A 477 -16.94 25.43 3.57
C GLU A 477 -17.88 26.04 4.62
N GLN A 478 -19.11 26.42 4.23
CA GLN A 478 -20.09 26.98 5.15
C GLN A 478 -20.50 26.01 6.25
N GLY A 479 -20.48 24.70 5.96
CA GLY A 479 -20.71 23.63 6.93
C GLY A 479 -19.51 23.33 7.85
N GLY A 480 -18.36 24.00 7.66
CA GLY A 480 -17.15 23.78 8.46
C GLY A 480 -16.40 22.48 8.14
N PHE A 481 -16.73 21.84 7.01
CA PHE A 481 -16.07 20.61 6.56
C PHE A 481 -14.82 20.88 5.71
N ALA A 482 -14.68 22.09 5.17
CA ALA A 482 -13.57 22.53 4.34
C ALA A 482 -13.10 23.92 4.76
N SER A 483 -11.80 24.22 4.60
CA SER A 483 -11.25 25.57 4.77
C SER A 483 -11.56 26.43 3.54
N GLU A 484 -11.37 27.74 3.65
CA GLU A 484 -11.44 28.66 2.51
C GLU A 484 -10.49 28.24 1.39
N TYR A 485 -9.28 27.76 1.75
CA TYR A 485 -8.30 27.30 0.77
C TYR A 485 -8.71 25.97 0.14
N ASP A 486 -9.32 25.05 0.87
CA ASP A 486 -9.88 23.82 0.29
C ASP A 486 -10.97 24.17 -0.74
N ARG A 487 -11.83 25.16 -0.47
CA ARG A 487 -12.82 25.65 -1.46
C ARG A 487 -12.13 26.24 -2.68
N TYR A 488 -11.09 27.06 -2.50
CA TYR A 488 -10.33 27.62 -3.62
C TYR A 488 -9.77 26.52 -4.54
N LEU A 489 -9.17 25.48 -3.95
CA LEU A 489 -8.65 24.30 -4.69
C LEU A 489 -9.79 23.54 -5.39
N ALA A 490 -10.91 23.33 -4.70
CA ALA A 490 -12.08 22.66 -5.26
C ALA A 490 -12.68 23.44 -6.44
N ASN A 491 -12.69 24.79 -6.40
CA ASN A 491 -13.14 25.62 -7.53
C ASN A 491 -12.17 25.50 -8.72
N LYS A 492 -10.84 25.38 -8.49
CA LYS A 492 -9.86 25.09 -9.54
C LYS A 492 -10.08 23.71 -10.16
N LEU A 493 -10.37 22.72 -9.33
CA LEU A 493 -10.75 21.38 -9.77
C LEU A 493 -12.04 21.41 -10.61
N ALA A 494 -13.08 22.08 -10.14
CA ALA A 494 -14.34 22.25 -10.85
C ALA A 494 -14.15 22.91 -12.23
N TYR A 495 -13.31 23.95 -12.30
CA TYR A 495 -12.94 24.64 -13.52
C TYR A 495 -12.37 23.67 -14.58
N VAL A 496 -11.37 22.85 -14.20
CA VAL A 496 -10.76 21.87 -15.11
C VAL A 496 -11.78 20.80 -15.51
N MET A 497 -12.51 20.22 -14.54
CA MET A 497 -13.46 19.13 -14.79
C MET A 497 -14.62 19.50 -15.73
N THR A 498 -14.91 20.78 -15.82
CA THR A 498 -16.04 21.27 -16.64
C THR A 498 -15.61 21.92 -17.95
N GLY A 499 -14.29 21.91 -18.26
CA GLY A 499 -13.76 22.39 -19.53
C GLY A 499 -13.40 23.88 -19.53
N GLY A 500 -13.07 24.46 -18.36
CA GLY A 500 -12.55 25.83 -18.26
C GLY A 500 -13.62 26.91 -18.50
N GLU A 501 -13.38 27.83 -19.43
CA GLU A 501 -14.26 28.97 -19.73
C GLU A 501 -15.38 28.64 -20.72
N LEU A 502 -15.64 27.37 -21.01
CA LEU A 502 -16.73 26.98 -21.90
C LEU A 502 -18.09 27.39 -21.31
N SER A 503 -18.86 28.19 -22.06
CA SER A 503 -20.15 28.70 -21.62
C SER A 503 -21.26 27.65 -21.62
N ALA A 504 -21.08 26.56 -22.39
CA ALA A 504 -22.07 25.49 -22.56
C ALA A 504 -21.36 24.12 -22.60
N PRO A 505 -22.12 23.02 -22.39
CA PRO A 505 -21.62 21.67 -22.58
C PRO A 505 -21.02 21.47 -23.97
N ALA A 506 -19.85 20.84 -24.04
CA ALA A 506 -19.12 20.63 -25.29
C ALA A 506 -18.30 19.32 -25.24
N ARG A 507 -17.83 18.90 -26.42
CA ARG A 507 -16.82 17.84 -26.54
C ARG A 507 -15.44 18.46 -26.64
N VAL A 508 -14.47 17.92 -25.90
CA VAL A 508 -13.09 18.38 -25.90
C VAL A 508 -12.15 17.20 -26.07
N SER A 509 -10.89 17.46 -26.45
CA SER A 509 -9.88 16.42 -26.50
C SER A 509 -9.27 16.18 -25.12
N ALA A 510 -8.62 15.02 -24.95
CA ALA A 510 -7.80 14.73 -23.77
C ALA A 510 -6.72 15.80 -23.57
N ASP A 511 -6.02 16.21 -24.64
CA ASP A 511 -4.99 17.26 -24.59
C ASP A 511 -5.50 18.61 -24.12
N TYR A 512 -6.74 18.95 -24.45
CA TYR A 512 -7.37 20.17 -23.94
C TYR A 512 -7.49 20.15 -22.42
N LEU A 513 -7.95 19.03 -21.85
CA LEU A 513 -8.07 18.87 -20.40
C LEU A 513 -6.70 18.82 -19.73
N LEU A 514 -5.73 18.11 -20.29
CA LEU A 514 -4.36 18.06 -19.79
C LEU A 514 -3.72 19.44 -19.74
N ARG A 515 -3.96 20.28 -20.76
CA ARG A 515 -3.51 21.66 -20.74
C ARG A 515 -4.16 22.44 -19.59
N LEU A 516 -5.47 22.31 -19.39
CA LEU A 516 -6.16 22.98 -18.27
C LEU A 516 -5.64 22.52 -16.91
N GLU A 517 -5.30 21.23 -16.75
CA GLU A 517 -4.65 20.73 -15.53
C GLU A 517 -3.34 21.48 -15.27
N ARG A 518 -2.41 21.55 -16.25
CA ARG A 518 -1.12 22.24 -16.09
C ARG A 518 -1.29 23.71 -15.76
N GLU A 519 -2.14 24.41 -16.51
CA GLU A 519 -2.39 25.85 -16.33
C GLU A 519 -2.93 26.18 -14.93
N ASN A 520 -3.63 25.25 -14.30
CA ASN A 520 -4.15 25.43 -12.95
C ASN A 520 -3.26 24.81 -11.85
N PHE A 521 -2.43 23.82 -12.15
CA PHE A 521 -1.52 23.17 -11.20
C PHE A 521 -0.31 24.04 -10.86
N VAL A 522 0.41 24.54 -11.88
CA VAL A 522 1.68 25.26 -11.67
C VAL A 522 1.52 26.50 -10.79
N PRO A 523 0.51 27.38 -10.98
CA PRO A 523 0.32 28.53 -10.12
C PRO A 523 0.02 28.20 -8.64
N LEU A 524 -0.54 27.01 -8.36
CA LEU A 524 -0.80 26.59 -6.99
C LEU A 524 0.48 26.39 -6.18
N LEU A 525 1.57 25.96 -6.82
CA LEU A 525 2.87 25.81 -6.15
C LEU A 525 3.48 27.15 -5.70
N GLN A 526 3.05 28.27 -6.29
CA GLN A 526 3.47 29.62 -5.89
C GLN A 526 2.76 30.07 -4.61
N SER A 527 1.64 29.43 -4.23
CA SER A 527 0.87 29.80 -3.05
C SER A 527 1.60 29.42 -1.76
N GLU A 528 1.75 30.39 -0.85
CA GLU A 528 2.31 30.16 0.49
C GLU A 528 1.52 29.07 1.26
N LYS A 529 0.19 29.01 1.07
CA LYS A 529 -0.66 28.01 1.70
C LYS A 529 -0.34 26.58 1.21
N THR A 530 -0.09 26.42 -0.09
CA THR A 530 0.39 25.14 -0.67
C THR A 530 1.76 24.76 -0.14
N GLN A 531 2.71 25.68 -0.15
CA GLN A 531 4.06 25.42 0.35
C GLN A 531 4.04 25.03 1.84
N ALA A 532 3.21 25.70 2.65
CA ALA A 532 2.99 25.33 4.05
C ALA A 532 2.42 23.91 4.21
N ARG A 533 1.42 23.52 3.39
CA ARG A 533 0.86 22.15 3.39
C ARG A 533 1.90 21.09 3.03
N MET A 534 2.70 21.33 1.98
CA MET A 534 3.76 20.43 1.56
C MET A 534 4.83 20.26 2.65
N ALA A 535 5.32 21.37 3.21
CA ALA A 535 6.31 21.36 4.29
C ALA A 535 5.79 20.64 5.55
N HIS A 536 4.53 20.88 5.91
CA HIS A 536 3.89 20.23 7.05
C HIS A 536 3.77 18.70 6.85
N LEU A 537 3.32 18.26 5.66
CA LEU A 537 3.22 16.83 5.35
C LEU A 537 4.59 16.15 5.40
N LEU A 538 5.62 16.78 4.82
CA LEU A 538 6.99 16.23 4.82
C LEU A 538 7.54 16.09 6.24
N ARG A 539 7.25 17.08 7.13
CA ARG A 539 7.77 17.11 8.49
C ARG A 539 6.98 16.22 9.46
N TYR A 540 5.64 16.29 9.41
CA TYR A 540 4.78 15.68 10.43
C TYR A 540 4.02 14.45 9.95
N LYS A 541 4.11 14.10 8.66
CA LYS A 541 3.38 12.99 8.01
C LYS A 541 1.85 13.08 8.17
N LYS A 542 1.36 14.30 8.36
CA LYS A 542 -0.08 14.61 8.50
C LYS A 542 -0.43 15.79 7.59
N PRO A 543 -1.63 15.79 6.98
CA PRO A 543 -2.09 16.94 6.19
C PRO A 543 -2.32 18.17 7.10
N LEU A 544 -2.02 19.35 6.56
CA LEU A 544 -2.37 20.63 7.16
C LEU A 544 -3.63 21.17 6.47
N ARG A 545 -4.58 21.71 7.24
CA ARG A 545 -5.70 22.50 6.71
C ARG A 545 -5.53 23.94 7.16
N ASN A 546 -5.37 24.88 6.22
CA ASN A 546 -5.10 26.29 6.46
C ASN A 546 -6.03 27.20 5.65
#